data_a13815f539bd63d5a408bd08862b0321
#
_entry.id   a13815f539bd63d5a408bd08862b0321
#
_cell.length_a   1.000
_cell.length_b   1.000
_cell.length_c   1.000
_cell.angle_alpha   90.00
_cell.angle_beta   90.00
_cell.angle_gamma   90.00
#
_symmetry.space_group_name_H-M   'P 1'
#
loop_
_entity.id
_entity.type
_entity.pdbx_description
1 polymer ?
#
loop_
_entity_poly.entity_id
_entity_poly.type
_entity_poly.pdbx_seq_one_letter_code
_entity_poly.pdbx_strand_id
1 'polypeptide(L)'
;MTDTLPTPADSTAFSEFDESQAQAVDALIVGAGPVGMFAAFQLGLQGVQAQLCDSLPQMGGQCIALYADKPIYDIPGIALCTGRELAAQLQQQIQPFHPVFHGHTQVAQLLPHGDGRWRVQLQAIDGLQTRWLLARTVVVTAGVGAFVPKQLRLPGLEAWLGSQLFYHPAFDDAWLEPVLARHPAPRIVIHGGDEPAVEAVLAAADHASLQAAQLVLMHRRDQFSAPDALLQRLAQLRASGRVEVVIGMPQAIDAGEHLQAIDYVDADGADQRLACDQLWVFQGLSPKLGPLLDWNLALAKKQLQVATDTFQTSAVGIYAAGDIVSYPGKRKLILSGFYEATMAAMAAIEYLRGEKLLLEYTTTSKRLHERLGVSHPD
;
A
#
# COMPACT_ATOMS: atom_id res chain seq x y z
N MET A 1 22.82 -41.36 -17.77
CA MET A 1 21.52 -40.71 -17.88
C MET A 1 21.46 -39.69 -16.75
N THR A 2 21.79 -38.49 -17.08
CA THR A 2 21.87 -37.34 -16.16
C THR A 2 20.50 -36.63 -16.23
N ASP A 3 19.68 -36.85 -15.19
CA ASP A 3 18.44 -36.13 -15.00
C ASP A 3 18.75 -34.70 -14.57
N THR A 4 18.54 -33.78 -15.46
CA THR A 4 18.55 -32.33 -15.20
C THR A 4 17.21 -31.95 -14.58
N LEU A 5 17.23 -31.53 -13.31
CA LEU A 5 16.13 -30.89 -12.62
C LEU A 5 15.69 -29.62 -13.37
N PRO A 6 14.40 -29.35 -13.50
CA PRO A 6 13.94 -28.12 -14.13
C PRO A 6 14.29 -26.91 -13.25
N THR A 7 14.98 -25.97 -13.83
CA THR A 7 15.24 -24.63 -13.29
C THR A 7 13.90 -23.93 -13.02
N PRO A 8 13.75 -23.18 -11.91
CA PRO A 8 12.55 -22.36 -11.69
C PRO A 8 12.43 -21.34 -12.82
N ALA A 9 11.23 -21.22 -13.35
CA ALA A 9 10.90 -20.29 -14.41
C ALA A 9 11.18 -18.84 -13.97
N ASP A 10 12.37 -18.35 -14.36
CA ASP A 10 12.65 -16.93 -14.51
C ASP A 10 11.88 -16.45 -15.74
N SER A 11 10.77 -15.79 -15.52
CA SER A 11 10.27 -14.85 -16.52
C SER A 11 9.09 -14.03 -15.98
N THR A 12 9.33 -12.99 -15.22
CA THR A 12 8.57 -11.78 -15.43
C THR A 12 9.03 -11.21 -16.77
N ALA A 13 8.47 -11.70 -17.86
CA ALA A 13 8.63 -11.11 -19.17
C ALA A 13 8.02 -9.71 -19.11
N PHE A 14 8.85 -8.69 -18.85
CA PHE A 14 8.45 -7.31 -18.99
C PHE A 14 7.99 -7.13 -20.44
N SER A 15 6.76 -6.70 -20.65
CA SER A 15 6.28 -6.37 -21.99
C SER A 15 7.22 -5.31 -22.58
N GLU A 16 7.72 -5.53 -23.81
CA GLU A 16 8.51 -4.52 -24.51
C GLU A 16 7.72 -3.22 -24.64
N PHE A 17 8.42 -2.10 -24.55
CA PHE A 17 7.79 -0.80 -24.74
C PHE A 17 7.39 -0.61 -26.19
N ASP A 18 6.11 -0.41 -26.44
CA ASP A 18 5.54 -0.02 -27.72
C ASP A 18 4.91 1.38 -27.58
N GLU A 19 5.53 2.37 -28.22
CA GLU A 19 5.07 3.76 -28.15
C GLU A 19 3.67 3.93 -28.74
N SER A 20 3.28 3.11 -29.73
CA SER A 20 1.95 3.19 -30.36
C SER A 20 0.82 2.79 -29.40
N GLN A 21 1.12 2.01 -28.37
CA GLN A 21 0.18 1.56 -27.33
C GLN A 21 0.33 2.34 -26.02
N ALA A 22 1.38 3.14 -25.89
CA ALA A 22 1.62 3.92 -24.68
C ALA A 22 0.68 5.12 -24.60
N GLN A 23 -0.03 5.25 -23.48
CA GLN A 23 -0.88 6.42 -23.24
C GLN A 23 -0.03 7.63 -22.87
N ALA A 24 -0.15 8.72 -23.64
CA ALA A 24 0.49 10.00 -23.30
C ALA A 24 -0.24 10.67 -22.12
N VAL A 25 0.54 11.16 -21.14
CA VAL A 25 0.02 11.84 -19.96
C VAL A 25 0.89 13.06 -19.62
N ASP A 26 0.26 14.15 -19.16
CA ASP A 26 1.03 15.33 -18.75
C ASP A 26 1.80 15.06 -17.45
N ALA A 27 1.13 14.54 -16.43
CA ALA A 27 1.74 14.25 -15.15
C ALA A 27 1.28 12.91 -14.59
N LEU A 28 2.23 12.11 -14.07
CA LEU A 28 1.94 10.92 -13.27
C LEU A 28 2.37 11.19 -11.83
N ILE A 29 1.49 10.90 -10.87
CA ILE A 29 1.78 10.94 -9.44
C ILE A 29 1.89 9.49 -8.94
N VAL A 30 3.04 9.15 -8.33
CA VAL A 30 3.32 7.82 -7.80
C VAL A 30 3.14 7.84 -6.29
N GLY A 31 2.02 7.27 -5.83
CA GLY A 31 1.54 7.31 -4.46
C GLY A 31 0.33 8.24 -4.31
N ALA A 32 -0.84 7.67 -4.00
CA ALA A 32 -2.10 8.39 -3.81
C ALA A 32 -2.45 8.62 -2.33
N GLY A 33 -1.43 8.80 -1.48
CA GLY A 33 -1.59 9.25 -0.10
C GLY A 33 -1.95 10.74 -0.03
N PRO A 34 -2.08 11.34 1.18
CA PRO A 34 -2.43 12.76 1.35
C PRO A 34 -1.59 13.71 0.51
N VAL A 35 -0.28 13.48 0.46
CA VAL A 35 0.68 14.32 -0.29
C VAL A 35 0.46 14.21 -1.80
N GLY A 36 0.21 12.99 -2.30
CA GLY A 36 -0.07 12.77 -3.72
C GLY A 36 -1.38 13.37 -4.17
N MET A 37 -2.44 13.23 -3.37
CA MET A 37 -3.72 13.88 -3.64
C MET A 37 -3.57 15.40 -3.64
N PHE A 38 -2.80 15.96 -2.71
CA PHE A 38 -2.57 17.41 -2.69
C PHE A 38 -1.71 17.88 -3.87
N ALA A 39 -0.75 17.08 -4.34
CA ALA A 39 -0.03 17.36 -5.59
C ALA A 39 -0.98 17.38 -6.79
N ALA A 40 -1.92 16.43 -6.87
CA ALA A 40 -2.95 16.41 -7.91
C ALA A 40 -3.84 17.67 -7.87
N PHE A 41 -4.20 18.13 -6.68
CA PHE A 41 -4.92 19.39 -6.49
C PHE A 41 -4.14 20.58 -7.07
N GLN A 42 -2.87 20.73 -6.72
CA GLN A 42 -2.03 21.82 -7.18
C GLN A 42 -1.83 21.82 -8.71
N LEU A 43 -1.62 20.63 -9.30
CA LEU A 43 -1.52 20.47 -10.76
C LEU A 43 -2.85 20.82 -11.43
N GLY A 44 -3.97 20.35 -10.89
CA GLY A 44 -5.32 20.60 -11.40
C GLY A 44 -5.69 22.09 -11.38
N LEU A 45 -5.34 22.84 -10.33
CA LEU A 45 -5.52 24.29 -10.25
C LEU A 45 -4.84 25.00 -11.44
N GLN A 46 -3.75 24.45 -11.93
CA GLN A 46 -3.04 25.01 -13.07
C GLN A 46 -3.45 24.38 -14.42
N GLY A 47 -4.47 23.50 -14.43
CA GLY A 47 -5.01 22.87 -15.62
C GLY A 47 -4.14 21.75 -16.19
N VAL A 48 -3.26 21.18 -15.39
CA VAL A 48 -2.48 20.00 -15.73
C VAL A 48 -3.27 18.79 -15.26
N GLN A 49 -3.62 17.90 -16.20
CA GLN A 49 -4.27 16.64 -15.86
C GLN A 49 -3.25 15.66 -15.29
N ALA A 50 -3.47 15.25 -14.04
CA ALA A 50 -2.65 14.25 -13.39
C ALA A 50 -3.35 12.88 -13.36
N GLN A 51 -2.56 11.82 -13.52
CA GLN A 51 -2.98 10.47 -13.17
C GLN A 51 -2.26 10.05 -11.88
N LEU A 52 -2.95 9.32 -11.00
CA LEU A 52 -2.38 8.79 -9.76
C LEU A 52 -2.26 7.28 -9.85
N CYS A 53 -1.17 6.74 -9.32
CA CYS A 53 -0.92 5.30 -9.22
C CYS A 53 -0.61 4.94 -7.77
N ASP A 54 -1.26 3.91 -7.22
CA ASP A 54 -0.97 3.40 -5.88
C ASP A 54 -1.10 1.88 -5.82
N SER A 55 -0.27 1.25 -5.00
CA SER A 55 -0.34 -0.18 -4.70
C SER A 55 -1.59 -0.58 -3.91
N LEU A 56 -2.19 0.37 -3.20
CA LEU A 56 -3.46 0.18 -2.50
C LEU A 56 -4.65 0.24 -3.47
N PRO A 57 -5.77 -0.43 -3.15
CA PRO A 57 -6.98 -0.42 -3.99
C PRO A 57 -7.68 0.94 -4.01
N GLN A 58 -7.44 1.77 -3.01
CA GLN A 58 -8.08 3.06 -2.80
C GLN A 58 -7.07 4.16 -2.46
N MET A 59 -7.43 5.40 -2.78
CA MET A 59 -6.65 6.57 -2.39
C MET A 59 -6.68 6.77 -0.87
N GLY A 60 -5.61 7.33 -0.30
CA GLY A 60 -5.48 7.65 1.11
C GLY A 60 -4.16 7.21 1.74
N GLY A 61 -3.44 6.27 1.09
CA GLY A 61 -2.12 5.83 1.53
C GLY A 61 -2.10 5.35 2.98
N GLN A 62 -1.08 5.76 3.75
CA GLN A 62 -0.91 5.39 5.16
C GLN A 62 -2.11 5.78 6.04
N CYS A 63 -2.79 6.88 5.74
CA CYS A 63 -3.96 7.33 6.51
C CYS A 63 -5.07 6.27 6.51
N ILE A 64 -5.24 5.55 5.42
CA ILE A 64 -6.23 4.47 5.33
C ILE A 64 -5.63 3.12 5.74
N ALA A 65 -4.41 2.83 5.31
CA ALA A 65 -3.82 1.50 5.49
C ALA A 65 -3.37 1.21 6.93
N LEU A 66 -2.99 2.24 7.71
CA LEU A 66 -2.36 2.03 9.03
C LEU A 66 -3.13 2.65 10.20
N TYR A 67 -3.87 3.74 9.97
CA TYR A 67 -4.48 4.49 11.06
C TYR A 67 -5.79 5.20 10.64
N ALA A 68 -6.63 4.49 9.90
CA ALA A 68 -7.87 5.04 9.34
C ALA A 68 -8.74 5.74 10.39
N ASP A 69 -8.86 5.15 11.57
CA ASP A 69 -9.76 5.62 12.64
C ASP A 69 -9.01 6.30 13.80
N LYS A 70 -7.66 6.48 13.67
CA LYS A 70 -6.87 7.20 14.67
C LYS A 70 -6.97 8.71 14.48
N PRO A 71 -7.01 9.48 15.60
CA PRO A 71 -7.11 10.93 15.53
C PRO A 71 -5.80 11.57 15.07
N ILE A 72 -5.92 12.61 14.25
CA ILE A 72 -4.86 13.47 13.76
C ILE A 72 -5.16 14.90 14.22
N TYR A 73 -4.18 15.56 14.84
CA TYR A 73 -4.35 16.89 15.46
C TYR A 73 -3.46 17.98 14.82
N ASP A 74 -2.55 17.60 13.91
CA ASP A 74 -1.50 18.47 13.37
C ASP A 74 -1.73 18.90 11.93
N ILE A 75 -3.00 18.92 11.49
CA ILE A 75 -3.40 19.50 10.19
C ILE A 75 -3.87 20.93 10.42
N PRO A 76 -3.18 21.93 9.86
CA PRO A 76 -3.57 23.34 10.05
C PRO A 76 -5.00 23.62 9.62
N GLY A 77 -5.75 24.31 10.47
CA GLY A 77 -7.15 24.63 10.23
C GLY A 77 -8.16 23.51 10.54
N ILE A 78 -7.68 22.29 10.84
CA ILE A 78 -8.52 21.16 11.27
C ILE A 78 -8.09 20.78 12.69
N ALA A 79 -8.94 21.10 13.68
CA ALA A 79 -8.62 20.85 15.09
C ALA A 79 -8.46 19.36 15.42
N LEU A 80 -9.24 18.52 14.74
CA LEU A 80 -9.25 17.08 14.87
C LEU A 80 -9.88 16.47 13.62
N CYS A 81 -9.24 15.45 13.06
CA CYS A 81 -9.82 14.54 12.08
C CYS A 81 -9.23 13.16 12.25
N THR A 82 -9.90 12.14 11.72
CA THR A 82 -9.31 10.80 11.55
C THR A 82 -8.54 10.68 10.24
N GLY A 83 -7.71 9.63 10.10
CA GLY A 83 -7.04 9.34 8.82
C GLY A 83 -8.03 9.17 7.67
N ARG A 84 -9.15 8.53 7.91
CA ARG A 84 -10.25 8.33 6.96
C ARG A 84 -10.90 9.65 6.53
N GLU A 85 -11.23 10.51 7.49
CA GLU A 85 -11.82 11.83 7.22
C GLU A 85 -10.88 12.73 6.42
N LEU A 86 -9.59 12.74 6.77
CA LEU A 86 -8.60 13.50 6.00
C LEU A 86 -8.50 13.00 4.55
N ALA A 87 -8.44 11.69 4.36
CA ALA A 87 -8.39 11.10 3.02
C ALA A 87 -9.65 11.43 2.20
N ALA A 88 -10.83 11.35 2.81
CA ALA A 88 -12.10 11.68 2.16
C ALA A 88 -12.17 13.17 1.75
N GLN A 89 -11.72 14.08 2.62
CA GLN A 89 -11.68 15.52 2.31
C GLN A 89 -10.71 15.83 1.15
N LEU A 90 -9.54 15.20 1.13
CA LEU A 90 -8.58 15.35 0.03
C LEU A 90 -9.10 14.78 -1.29
N GLN A 91 -9.80 13.63 -1.26
CA GLN A 91 -10.47 13.09 -2.44
C GLN A 91 -11.54 14.05 -2.97
N GLN A 92 -12.35 14.62 -2.08
CA GLN A 92 -13.33 15.64 -2.46
C GLN A 92 -12.65 16.87 -3.07
N GLN A 93 -11.51 17.28 -2.53
CA GLN A 93 -10.76 18.46 -3.00
C GLN A 93 -10.23 18.29 -4.43
N ILE A 94 -9.86 17.08 -4.85
CA ILE A 94 -9.35 16.81 -6.21
C ILE A 94 -10.47 16.46 -7.20
N GLN A 95 -11.68 16.21 -6.74
CA GLN A 95 -12.80 15.79 -7.58
C GLN A 95 -13.08 16.70 -8.78
N PRO A 96 -13.02 18.04 -8.67
CA PRO A 96 -13.26 18.93 -9.82
C PRO A 96 -12.29 18.71 -11.00
N PHE A 97 -11.13 18.12 -10.77
CA PHE A 97 -10.11 17.89 -11.80
C PHE A 97 -10.19 16.49 -12.43
N HIS A 98 -11.10 15.64 -11.96
CA HIS A 98 -11.33 14.27 -12.47
C HIS A 98 -10.04 13.47 -12.72
N PRO A 99 -9.14 13.36 -11.73
CA PRO A 99 -7.89 12.63 -11.92
C PRO A 99 -8.17 11.13 -12.15
N VAL A 100 -7.43 10.53 -13.07
CA VAL A 100 -7.49 9.07 -13.28
C VAL A 100 -6.70 8.39 -12.15
N PHE A 101 -7.32 7.42 -11.50
CA PHE A 101 -6.68 6.63 -10.44
C PHE A 101 -6.43 5.18 -10.89
N HIS A 102 -5.20 4.74 -10.73
CA HIS A 102 -4.74 3.38 -10.97
C HIS A 102 -4.44 2.70 -9.63
N GLY A 103 -5.48 2.13 -9.02
CA GLY A 103 -5.34 1.33 -7.79
C GLY A 103 -4.79 -0.06 -8.05
N HIS A 104 -4.33 -0.75 -6.99
CA HIS A 104 -3.65 -2.05 -7.06
C HIS A 104 -2.51 -2.09 -8.10
N THR A 105 -1.81 -0.97 -8.29
CA THR A 105 -0.85 -0.80 -9.37
C THR A 105 0.43 -0.18 -8.85
N GLN A 106 1.57 -0.70 -9.27
CA GLN A 106 2.88 -0.12 -9.00
C GLN A 106 3.54 0.37 -10.28
N VAL A 107 4.46 1.32 -10.16
CA VAL A 107 5.40 1.67 -11.22
C VAL A 107 6.56 0.69 -11.17
N ALA A 108 6.59 -0.24 -12.11
CA ALA A 108 7.63 -1.27 -12.20
C ALA A 108 8.92 -0.72 -12.83
N GLN A 109 8.78 0.12 -13.86
CA GLN A 109 9.92 0.76 -14.53
C GLN A 109 9.67 2.24 -14.78
N LEU A 110 10.73 3.03 -14.64
CA LEU A 110 10.77 4.45 -14.98
C LEU A 110 12.03 4.71 -15.79
N LEU A 111 11.87 4.94 -17.08
CA LEU A 111 12.97 5.02 -18.04
C LEU A 111 12.88 6.31 -18.86
N PRO A 112 14.00 6.97 -19.20
CA PRO A 112 13.97 8.14 -20.07
C PRO A 112 13.52 7.74 -21.48
N HIS A 113 12.79 8.67 -22.13
CA HIS A 113 12.47 8.62 -23.55
C HIS A 113 13.29 9.66 -24.32
N GLY A 114 13.60 9.38 -25.59
CA GLY A 114 14.52 10.21 -26.38
C GLY A 114 14.07 11.65 -26.64
N ASP A 115 12.78 11.97 -26.43
CA ASP A 115 12.20 13.30 -26.61
C ASP A 115 12.02 14.09 -25.29
N GLY A 116 12.60 13.61 -24.20
CA GLY A 116 12.54 14.25 -22.89
C GLY A 116 11.35 13.82 -22.02
N ARG A 117 10.44 12.97 -22.54
CA ARG A 117 9.40 12.31 -21.74
C ARG A 117 9.96 11.10 -20.98
N TRP A 118 9.11 10.50 -20.15
CA TRP A 118 9.42 9.33 -19.36
C TRP A 118 8.52 8.16 -19.75
N ARG A 119 9.14 7.01 -20.06
CA ARG A 119 8.44 5.73 -20.21
C ARG A 119 8.19 5.16 -18.83
N VAL A 120 6.93 4.98 -18.50
CA VAL A 120 6.50 4.48 -17.18
C VAL A 120 5.72 3.19 -17.38
N GLN A 121 6.26 2.10 -16.85
CA GLN A 121 5.55 0.83 -16.84
C GLN A 121 4.71 0.73 -15.58
N LEU A 122 3.40 0.71 -15.74
CA LEU A 122 2.45 0.37 -14.69
C LEU A 122 2.23 -1.15 -14.70
N GLN A 123 2.35 -1.76 -13.53
CA GLN A 123 2.11 -3.18 -13.32
C GLN A 123 1.09 -3.37 -12.21
N ALA A 124 0.07 -4.19 -12.44
CA ALA A 124 -0.85 -4.62 -11.40
C ALA A 124 -0.08 -5.40 -10.32
N ILE A 125 -0.51 -5.29 -9.06
CA ILE A 125 0.19 -5.94 -7.92
C ILE A 125 0.23 -7.46 -8.05
N ASP A 126 -0.77 -8.06 -8.70
CA ASP A 126 -0.81 -9.49 -9.03
C ASP A 126 0.16 -9.90 -10.15
N GLY A 127 0.78 -8.93 -10.82
CA GLY A 127 1.71 -9.15 -11.93
C GLY A 127 1.06 -9.51 -13.27
N LEU A 128 -0.27 -9.67 -13.33
CA LEU A 128 -0.96 -10.20 -14.52
C LEU A 128 -1.16 -9.16 -15.62
N GLN A 129 -1.20 -7.88 -15.26
CA GLN A 129 -1.43 -6.80 -16.22
C GLN A 129 -0.32 -5.78 -16.17
N THR A 130 0.17 -5.40 -17.35
CA THR A 130 1.13 -4.31 -17.53
C THR A 130 0.65 -3.37 -18.61
N ARG A 131 0.96 -2.08 -18.46
CA ARG A 131 0.72 -1.07 -19.49
C ARG A 131 1.78 0.02 -19.42
N TRP A 132 2.00 0.70 -20.52
CA TRP A 132 2.95 1.77 -20.61
C TRP A 132 2.24 3.13 -20.67
N LEU A 133 2.79 4.07 -19.91
CA LEU A 133 2.50 5.50 -20.05
C LEU A 133 3.73 6.22 -20.61
N LEU A 134 3.49 7.29 -21.31
CA LEU A 134 4.51 8.23 -21.76
C LEU A 134 4.26 9.57 -21.07
N ALA A 135 4.90 9.78 -19.93
CA ALA A 135 4.67 10.91 -19.06
C ALA A 135 5.62 12.08 -19.37
N ARG A 136 5.10 13.30 -19.41
CA ARG A 136 5.93 14.52 -19.54
C ARG A 136 6.62 14.86 -18.23
N THR A 137 5.98 14.56 -17.09
CA THR A 137 6.55 14.75 -15.75
C THR A 137 6.04 13.67 -14.79
N VAL A 138 6.82 13.40 -13.75
CA VAL A 138 6.47 12.44 -12.68
C VAL A 138 6.67 13.08 -11.33
N VAL A 139 5.70 12.96 -10.43
CA VAL A 139 5.78 13.39 -9.03
C VAL A 139 5.74 12.17 -8.12
N VAL A 140 6.83 11.87 -7.42
CA VAL A 140 6.94 10.71 -6.55
C VAL A 140 6.52 11.09 -5.12
N THR A 141 5.40 10.54 -4.66
CA THR A 141 4.83 10.74 -3.32
C THR A 141 4.60 9.40 -2.61
N ALA A 142 5.50 8.44 -2.86
CA ALA A 142 5.38 7.05 -2.44
C ALA A 142 5.55 6.82 -0.91
N GLY A 143 5.68 7.89 -0.11
CA GLY A 143 5.78 7.81 1.34
C GLY A 143 6.99 7.00 1.79
N VAL A 144 6.75 5.91 2.52
CA VAL A 144 7.79 4.95 2.94
C VAL A 144 7.84 3.72 2.02
N GLY A 145 7.10 3.74 0.92
CA GLY A 145 6.92 2.63 -0.01
C GLY A 145 5.62 1.84 0.21
N ALA A 146 5.40 0.81 -0.61
CA ALA A 146 4.25 -0.07 -0.47
C ALA A 146 4.32 -0.88 0.82
N PHE A 147 3.19 -0.98 1.51
CA PHE A 147 3.08 -1.84 2.68
C PHE A 147 2.82 -3.28 2.25
N VAL A 148 3.79 -4.13 2.48
CA VAL A 148 3.66 -5.56 2.22
C VAL A 148 3.62 -6.34 3.54
N PRO A 149 2.84 -7.41 3.63
CA PRO A 149 2.81 -8.26 4.81
C PRO A 149 4.21 -8.79 5.14
N LYS A 150 4.55 -8.77 6.42
CA LYS A 150 5.77 -9.45 6.89
C LYS A 150 5.58 -10.94 6.74
N GLN A 151 6.49 -11.56 6.01
CA GLN A 151 6.45 -13.00 5.78
C GLN A 151 6.90 -13.77 7.02
N LEU A 152 6.19 -14.83 7.32
CA LEU A 152 6.61 -15.84 8.29
C LEU A 152 7.69 -16.71 7.62
N ARG A 153 8.89 -16.69 8.17
CA ARG A 153 10.06 -17.35 7.59
C ARG A 153 10.17 -18.78 8.10
N LEU A 154 9.48 -19.71 7.46
CA LEU A 154 9.60 -21.14 7.69
C LEU A 154 9.98 -21.81 6.36
N PRO A 155 10.98 -22.72 6.35
CA PRO A 155 11.38 -23.40 5.12
C PRO A 155 10.22 -24.11 4.43
N GLY A 156 10.04 -23.89 3.14
CA GLY A 156 8.99 -24.54 2.32
C GLY A 156 7.58 -23.95 2.47
N LEU A 157 7.38 -22.95 3.35
CA LEU A 157 6.07 -22.38 3.58
C LEU A 157 5.52 -21.62 2.34
N GLU A 158 6.40 -21.00 1.57
CA GLU A 158 6.05 -20.21 0.37
C GLU A 158 5.31 -21.02 -0.70
N ALA A 159 5.51 -22.34 -0.75
CA ALA A 159 4.83 -23.23 -1.70
C ALA A 159 3.31 -23.25 -1.53
N TRP A 160 2.82 -22.84 -0.37
CA TRP A 160 1.41 -22.86 0.00
C TRP A 160 0.70 -21.52 -0.17
N LEU A 161 1.43 -20.49 -0.63
CA LEU A 161 0.87 -19.15 -0.82
C LEU A 161 -0.29 -19.18 -1.83
N GLY A 162 -1.41 -18.58 -1.43
CA GLY A 162 -2.64 -18.51 -2.23
C GLY A 162 -3.49 -19.80 -2.22
N SER A 163 -3.03 -20.86 -1.52
CA SER A 163 -3.79 -22.12 -1.38
C SER A 163 -4.14 -22.45 0.07
N GLN A 164 -3.15 -22.51 0.96
CA GLN A 164 -3.29 -22.78 2.39
C GLN A 164 -2.56 -21.76 3.27
N LEU A 165 -1.70 -20.91 2.68
CA LEU A 165 -1.05 -19.78 3.34
C LEU A 165 -1.58 -18.47 2.78
N PHE A 166 -2.03 -17.59 3.66
CA PHE A 166 -2.50 -16.25 3.31
C PHE A 166 -1.94 -15.20 4.27
N TYR A 167 -1.56 -14.07 3.70
CA TYR A 167 -1.11 -12.90 4.47
C TYR A 167 -2.18 -11.83 4.44
N HIS A 168 -2.71 -11.44 5.60
CA HIS A 168 -3.77 -10.45 5.73
C HIS A 168 -4.95 -10.69 4.74
N PRO A 169 -5.56 -11.90 4.73
CA PRO A 169 -6.64 -12.19 3.81
C PRO A 169 -7.86 -11.27 4.05
N ALA A 170 -8.55 -10.94 2.97
CA ALA A 170 -9.86 -10.30 3.06
C ALA A 170 -10.91 -11.35 3.45
N PHE A 171 -11.87 -10.96 4.32
CA PHE A 171 -12.95 -11.84 4.75
C PHE A 171 -14.21 -11.57 3.93
N ASP A 172 -14.19 -11.95 2.66
CA ASP A 172 -15.38 -11.96 1.84
C ASP A 172 -15.74 -13.38 1.37
N ASP A 173 -17.01 -13.60 1.05
CA ASP A 173 -17.49 -14.93 0.67
C ASP A 173 -16.80 -15.45 -0.60
N ALA A 174 -16.48 -14.59 -1.54
CA ALA A 174 -15.83 -14.96 -2.79
C ALA A 174 -14.42 -15.52 -2.56
N TRP A 175 -13.71 -15.00 -1.55
CA TRP A 175 -12.41 -15.50 -1.15
C TRP A 175 -12.50 -16.78 -0.34
N LEU A 176 -13.50 -16.91 0.56
CA LEU A 176 -13.69 -18.07 1.42
C LEU A 176 -14.19 -19.30 0.67
N GLU A 177 -15.04 -19.14 -0.33
CA GLU A 177 -15.66 -20.25 -1.06
C GLU A 177 -14.65 -21.27 -1.60
N PRO A 178 -13.59 -20.92 -2.35
CA PRO A 178 -12.60 -21.87 -2.83
C PRO A 178 -11.75 -22.49 -1.71
N VAL A 179 -11.59 -21.82 -0.57
CA VAL A 179 -10.90 -22.33 0.62
C VAL A 179 -11.72 -23.45 1.26
N LEU A 180 -13.02 -23.22 1.48
CA LEU A 180 -13.93 -24.15 2.12
C LEU A 180 -14.33 -25.33 1.21
N ALA A 181 -14.33 -25.13 -0.11
CA ALA A 181 -14.57 -26.21 -1.08
C ALA A 181 -13.56 -27.35 -0.95
N ARG A 182 -12.31 -27.02 -0.55
CA ARG A 182 -11.24 -28.02 -0.34
C ARG A 182 -11.34 -28.71 1.02
N HIS A 183 -11.83 -27.99 2.04
CA HIS A 183 -11.90 -28.44 3.42
C HIS A 183 -13.13 -27.84 4.12
N PRO A 184 -14.27 -28.55 4.21
CA PRO A 184 -15.52 -27.96 4.74
C PRO A 184 -15.48 -27.55 6.22
N ALA A 185 -14.58 -28.16 7.01
CA ALA A 185 -14.40 -27.86 8.43
C ALA A 185 -12.90 -27.72 8.75
N PRO A 186 -12.20 -26.70 8.20
CA PRO A 186 -10.76 -26.58 8.32
C PRO A 186 -10.35 -26.19 9.73
N ARG A 187 -9.14 -26.60 10.13
CA ARG A 187 -8.42 -26.00 11.25
C ARG A 187 -7.62 -24.80 10.73
N ILE A 188 -8.07 -23.61 11.09
CA ILE A 188 -7.49 -22.35 10.67
C ILE A 188 -6.62 -21.81 11.79
N VAL A 189 -5.32 -21.69 11.54
CA VAL A 189 -4.38 -21.05 12.45
C VAL A 189 -4.18 -19.60 12.02
N ILE A 190 -4.60 -18.66 12.86
CA ILE A 190 -4.39 -17.23 12.68
C ILE A 190 -3.17 -16.84 13.51
N HIS A 191 -2.08 -16.47 12.84
CA HIS A 191 -0.80 -16.16 13.49
C HIS A 191 -0.56 -14.67 13.57
N GLY A 192 -0.61 -14.12 14.78
CA GLY A 192 -0.38 -12.69 15.05
C GLY A 192 -0.79 -12.31 16.46
N GLY A 193 -0.44 -11.11 16.90
CA GLY A 193 -0.74 -10.64 18.25
C GLY A 193 -1.22 -9.20 18.33
N ASP A 194 -1.29 -8.51 17.17
CA ASP A 194 -1.75 -7.12 17.06
C ASP A 194 -3.23 -7.07 16.69
N GLU A 195 -3.82 -5.87 16.75
CA GLU A 195 -5.22 -5.59 16.44
C GLU A 195 -5.75 -6.32 15.18
N PRO A 196 -5.05 -6.30 14.01
CA PRO A 196 -5.52 -7.01 12.82
C PRO A 196 -5.68 -8.53 12.99
N ALA A 197 -4.83 -9.17 13.80
CA ALA A 197 -4.95 -10.60 14.09
C ALA A 197 -6.17 -10.90 14.99
N VAL A 198 -6.41 -10.02 15.97
CA VAL A 198 -7.57 -10.11 16.86
C VAL A 198 -8.86 -9.89 16.06
N GLU A 199 -8.92 -8.85 15.24
CA GLU A 199 -10.06 -8.59 14.36
C GLU A 199 -10.34 -9.77 13.42
N ALA A 200 -9.29 -10.35 12.83
CA ALA A 200 -9.40 -11.49 11.93
C ALA A 200 -10.02 -12.72 12.62
N VAL A 201 -9.58 -13.06 13.83
CA VAL A 201 -10.15 -14.22 14.53
C VAL A 201 -11.58 -13.97 14.99
N LEU A 202 -11.93 -12.73 15.36
CA LEU A 202 -13.29 -12.35 15.71
C LEU A 202 -14.22 -12.43 14.48
N ALA A 203 -13.80 -11.85 13.37
CA ALA A 203 -14.52 -11.92 12.10
C ALA A 203 -14.74 -13.37 11.65
N ALA A 204 -13.69 -14.19 11.71
CA ALA A 204 -13.80 -15.63 11.41
C ALA A 204 -14.76 -16.38 12.35
N ALA A 205 -14.77 -16.03 13.64
CA ALA A 205 -15.66 -16.65 14.61
C ALA A 205 -17.14 -16.30 14.38
N ASP A 206 -17.40 -15.10 13.90
CA ASP A 206 -18.77 -14.61 13.62
C ASP A 206 -19.24 -14.95 12.19
N HIS A 207 -18.34 -15.37 11.28
CA HIS A 207 -18.66 -15.64 9.88
C HIS A 207 -19.50 -16.93 9.73
N ALA A 208 -20.63 -16.82 9.04
CA ALA A 208 -21.58 -17.94 8.89
C ALA A 208 -20.96 -19.19 8.24
N SER A 209 -20.14 -19.00 7.21
CA SER A 209 -19.49 -20.10 6.48
C SER A 209 -18.36 -20.77 7.26
N LEU A 210 -17.87 -20.17 8.36
CA LEU A 210 -16.80 -20.71 9.20
C LEU A 210 -17.27 -21.32 10.52
N GLN A 211 -18.57 -21.53 10.70
CA GLN A 211 -19.12 -22.08 11.96
C GLN A 211 -18.59 -23.49 12.27
N ALA A 212 -18.32 -24.31 11.24
CA ALA A 212 -17.74 -25.64 11.39
C ALA A 212 -16.21 -25.64 11.53
N ALA A 213 -15.54 -24.53 11.22
CA ALA A 213 -14.08 -24.41 11.29
C ALA A 213 -13.59 -24.40 12.75
N GLN A 214 -12.43 -25.01 12.99
CA GLN A 214 -11.69 -24.89 14.24
C GLN A 214 -10.78 -23.65 14.13
N LEU A 215 -10.96 -22.67 15.00
CA LEU A 215 -10.21 -21.44 14.99
C LEU A 215 -9.15 -21.42 16.08
N VAL A 216 -7.89 -21.20 15.69
CA VAL A 216 -6.75 -21.07 16.59
C VAL A 216 -6.10 -19.71 16.40
N LEU A 217 -5.99 -18.93 17.47
CA LEU A 217 -5.16 -17.73 17.48
C LEU A 217 -3.79 -18.08 18.09
N MET A 218 -2.75 -18.02 17.27
CA MET A 218 -1.39 -18.36 17.69
C MET A 218 -0.54 -17.10 17.85
N HIS A 219 0.08 -16.95 19.02
CA HIS A 219 1.02 -15.86 19.28
C HIS A 219 2.12 -16.30 20.24
N ARG A 220 3.26 -15.62 20.20
CA ARG A 220 4.43 -15.92 21.07
C ARG A 220 4.21 -15.62 22.55
N ARG A 221 3.20 -14.84 22.91
CA ARG A 221 2.88 -14.42 24.29
C ARG A 221 1.36 -14.41 24.49
N ASP A 222 0.89 -14.70 25.69
CA ASP A 222 -0.53 -14.52 26.05
C ASP A 222 -0.82 -13.03 26.37
N GLN A 223 -0.50 -12.18 25.41
CA GLN A 223 -0.71 -10.74 25.47
C GLN A 223 -0.96 -10.22 24.05
N PHE A 224 -2.14 -9.67 23.84
CA PHE A 224 -2.58 -9.14 22.55
C PHE A 224 -2.70 -7.62 22.61
N SER A 225 -2.37 -6.95 21.49
CA SER A 225 -2.42 -5.49 21.36
C SER A 225 -3.60 -5.10 20.48
N ALA A 226 -4.75 -4.84 21.13
CA ALA A 226 -5.98 -4.40 20.49
C ALA A 226 -6.81 -3.56 21.48
N PRO A 227 -7.85 -2.81 21.01
CA PRO A 227 -8.78 -2.12 21.88
C PRO A 227 -9.47 -3.06 22.87
N ASP A 228 -9.75 -2.54 24.08
CA ASP A 228 -10.33 -3.34 25.19
C ASP A 228 -11.59 -4.09 24.79
N ALA A 229 -12.47 -3.52 23.97
CA ALA A 229 -13.69 -4.16 23.51
C ALA A 229 -13.41 -5.43 22.70
N LEU A 230 -12.39 -5.41 21.83
CA LEU A 230 -11.98 -6.58 21.02
C LEU A 230 -11.33 -7.63 21.92
N LEU A 231 -10.51 -7.23 22.89
CA LEU A 231 -9.89 -8.14 23.86
C LEU A 231 -10.92 -8.83 24.76
N GLN A 232 -11.96 -8.11 25.20
CA GLN A 232 -13.07 -8.68 25.96
C GLN A 232 -13.85 -9.72 25.10
N ARG A 233 -14.11 -9.42 23.83
CA ARG A 233 -14.77 -10.35 22.92
C ARG A 233 -13.92 -11.61 22.68
N LEU A 234 -12.61 -11.45 22.46
CA LEU A 234 -11.66 -12.56 22.35
C LEU A 234 -11.68 -13.45 23.60
N ALA A 235 -11.67 -12.84 24.78
CA ALA A 235 -11.75 -13.60 26.05
C ALA A 235 -13.05 -14.42 26.16
N GLN A 236 -14.19 -13.88 25.73
CA GLN A 236 -15.47 -14.61 25.69
C GLN A 236 -15.41 -15.82 24.74
N LEU A 237 -14.85 -15.65 23.52
CA LEU A 237 -14.71 -16.72 22.54
C LEU A 237 -13.74 -17.81 23.00
N ARG A 238 -12.66 -17.41 23.69
CA ARG A 238 -11.72 -18.35 24.35
C ARG A 238 -12.42 -19.14 25.46
N ALA A 239 -13.19 -18.48 26.32
CA ALA A 239 -13.91 -19.12 27.42
C ALA A 239 -15.02 -20.08 26.94
N SER A 240 -15.67 -19.77 25.82
CA SER A 240 -16.67 -20.65 25.21
C SER A 240 -16.09 -21.82 24.41
N GLY A 241 -14.76 -21.83 24.20
CA GLY A 241 -14.09 -22.83 23.37
C GLY A 241 -14.28 -22.63 21.85
N ARG A 242 -14.85 -21.49 21.42
CA ARG A 242 -14.99 -21.17 19.99
C ARG A 242 -13.64 -20.83 19.34
N VAL A 243 -12.73 -20.23 20.12
CA VAL A 243 -11.35 -19.90 19.71
C VAL A 243 -10.38 -20.53 20.68
N GLU A 244 -9.48 -21.35 20.17
CA GLU A 244 -8.32 -21.85 20.90
C GLU A 244 -7.20 -20.79 20.84
N VAL A 245 -6.53 -20.53 21.95
CA VAL A 245 -5.33 -19.67 21.97
C VAL A 245 -4.12 -20.53 22.25
N VAL A 246 -3.19 -20.55 21.29
CA VAL A 246 -1.92 -21.29 21.38
C VAL A 246 -0.78 -20.29 21.57
N ILE A 247 -0.01 -20.47 22.64
CA ILE A 247 1.15 -19.65 22.93
C ILE A 247 2.42 -20.39 22.52
N GLY A 248 3.13 -19.84 21.54
CA GLY A 248 4.36 -20.45 21.03
C GLY A 248 4.88 -19.76 19.75
N MET A 249 6.07 -20.19 19.37
CA MET A 249 6.76 -19.69 18.17
C MET A 249 6.85 -20.79 17.11
N PRO A 250 6.27 -20.60 15.92
CA PRO A 250 6.45 -21.51 14.80
C PRO A 250 7.93 -21.72 14.47
N GLN A 251 8.32 -22.97 14.22
CA GLN A 251 9.69 -23.36 13.89
C GLN A 251 9.78 -24.06 12.53
N ALA A 252 8.79 -24.89 12.22
CA ALA A 252 8.73 -25.65 10.98
C ALA A 252 7.29 -25.92 10.57
N ILE A 253 7.12 -26.38 9.36
CA ILE A 253 5.85 -26.94 8.88
C ILE A 253 6.02 -28.42 8.58
N ASP A 254 4.94 -29.16 8.77
CA ASP A 254 4.81 -30.50 8.20
C ASP A 254 3.85 -30.42 7.02
N ALA A 255 4.36 -30.76 5.84
CA ALA A 255 3.65 -30.69 4.59
C ALA A 255 4.06 -31.84 3.67
N GLY A 256 3.06 -32.52 3.12
CA GLY A 256 3.22 -33.49 2.05
C GLY A 256 2.61 -32.93 0.76
N GLU A 257 1.49 -33.51 0.31
CA GLU A 257 0.68 -32.97 -0.79
C GLU A 257 -0.10 -31.70 -0.38
N HIS A 258 -0.18 -31.40 0.92
CA HIS A 258 -0.81 -30.22 1.52
C HIS A 258 -0.17 -29.91 2.88
N LEU A 259 -0.38 -28.68 3.37
CA LEU A 259 0.00 -28.27 4.72
C LEU A 259 -0.85 -29.03 5.74
N GLN A 260 -0.22 -29.70 6.71
CA GLN A 260 -0.87 -30.56 7.69
C GLN A 260 -0.72 -30.06 9.12
N ALA A 261 0.44 -29.50 9.45
CA ALA A 261 0.73 -29.04 10.80
C ALA A 261 1.83 -27.97 10.82
N ILE A 262 1.88 -27.27 11.95
CA ILE A 262 2.93 -26.34 12.34
C ILE A 262 3.61 -26.93 13.57
N ASP A 263 4.91 -27.16 13.50
CA ASP A 263 5.74 -27.48 14.64
C ASP A 263 6.19 -26.17 15.29
N TYR A 264 6.05 -26.07 16.60
CA TYR A 264 6.34 -24.84 17.34
C TYR A 264 6.94 -25.14 18.70
N VAL A 265 7.62 -24.14 19.26
CA VAL A 265 8.11 -24.16 20.65
C VAL A 265 7.12 -23.38 21.52
N ASP A 266 6.61 -24.00 22.59
CA ASP A 266 5.71 -23.37 23.53
C ASP A 266 6.41 -22.41 24.49
N ALA A 267 5.66 -21.82 25.45
CA ALA A 267 6.20 -20.86 26.40
C ALA A 267 7.23 -21.46 27.38
N ASP A 268 7.16 -22.78 27.59
CA ASP A 268 8.06 -23.51 28.50
C ASP A 268 9.30 -24.05 27.76
N GLY A 269 9.39 -23.82 26.42
CA GLY A 269 10.49 -24.25 25.58
C GLY A 269 10.37 -25.70 25.08
N ALA A 270 9.18 -26.31 25.22
CA ALA A 270 8.93 -27.65 24.72
C ALA A 270 8.46 -27.63 23.26
N ASP A 271 8.93 -28.61 22.49
CA ASP A 271 8.47 -28.83 21.12
C ASP A 271 7.05 -29.36 21.12
N GLN A 272 6.22 -28.71 20.34
CA GLN A 272 4.80 -29.01 20.20
C GLN A 272 4.40 -29.06 18.73
N ARG A 273 3.25 -29.68 18.44
CA ARG A 273 2.70 -29.77 17.09
C ARG A 273 1.23 -29.36 17.07
N LEU A 274 0.89 -28.48 16.14
CA LEU A 274 -0.46 -27.96 15.94
C LEU A 274 -0.92 -28.34 14.53
N ALA A 275 -2.02 -29.12 14.43
CA ALA A 275 -2.64 -29.38 13.15
C ALA A 275 -3.09 -28.07 12.48
N CYS A 276 -2.91 -27.96 11.15
CA CYS A 276 -3.17 -26.73 10.42
C CYS A 276 -3.54 -27.07 8.97
N ASP A 277 -4.79 -26.76 8.58
CA ASP A 277 -5.25 -26.88 7.20
C ASP A 277 -5.12 -25.54 6.46
N GLN A 278 -5.18 -24.44 7.22
CA GLN A 278 -5.05 -23.07 6.72
C GLN A 278 -4.22 -22.23 7.68
N LEU A 279 -3.25 -21.50 7.18
CA LEU A 279 -2.42 -20.56 7.94
C LEU A 279 -2.64 -19.13 7.45
N TRP A 280 -3.22 -18.30 8.32
CA TRP A 280 -3.46 -16.89 8.04
C TRP A 280 -2.53 -16.03 8.89
N VAL A 281 -1.62 -15.28 8.24
CA VAL A 281 -0.52 -14.60 8.93
C VAL A 281 -0.78 -13.11 9.02
N PHE A 282 -0.79 -12.60 10.26
CA PHE A 282 -0.98 -11.19 10.62
C PHE A 282 0.20 -10.68 11.48
N GLN A 283 1.41 -10.71 10.92
CA GLN A 283 2.63 -10.24 11.60
C GLN A 283 2.91 -8.74 11.38
N GLY A 284 1.88 -7.99 10.95
CA GLY A 284 1.99 -6.60 10.58
C GLY A 284 2.58 -6.40 9.19
N LEU A 285 2.66 -5.13 8.81
CA LEU A 285 3.11 -4.68 7.49
C LEU A 285 4.55 -4.16 7.56
N SER A 286 5.27 -4.26 6.47
CA SER A 286 6.61 -3.70 6.31
C SER A 286 6.66 -2.82 5.08
N PRO A 287 7.12 -1.56 5.20
CA PRO A 287 7.27 -0.69 4.03
C PRO A 287 8.40 -1.20 3.14
N LYS A 288 8.13 -1.29 1.84
CA LYS A 288 9.12 -1.63 0.81
C LYS A 288 9.03 -0.62 -0.33
N LEU A 289 10.16 -0.07 -0.71
CA LEU A 289 10.25 0.85 -1.85
C LEU A 289 10.11 0.13 -3.20
N GLY A 290 10.35 -1.18 -3.20
CA GLY A 290 10.20 -1.99 -4.41
C GLY A 290 11.03 -1.45 -5.58
N PRO A 291 10.45 -1.42 -6.80
CA PRO A 291 11.15 -1.01 -8.01
C PRO A 291 11.71 0.43 -8.00
N LEU A 292 11.23 1.30 -7.09
CA LEU A 292 11.71 2.69 -6.98
C LEU A 292 13.22 2.76 -6.74
N LEU A 293 13.80 1.75 -6.10
CA LEU A 293 15.24 1.68 -5.86
C LEU A 293 16.05 1.51 -7.16
N ASP A 294 15.42 1.02 -8.23
CA ASP A 294 16.06 0.70 -9.51
C ASP A 294 15.87 1.80 -10.57
N TRP A 295 15.21 2.93 -10.22
CA TRP A 295 14.94 4.02 -11.17
C TRP A 295 16.14 4.94 -11.44
N ASN A 296 17.33 4.61 -10.95
CA ASN A 296 18.55 5.40 -11.11
C ASN A 296 18.43 6.87 -10.60
N LEU A 297 17.60 7.10 -9.60
CA LEU A 297 17.49 8.38 -8.90
C LEU A 297 18.46 8.42 -7.72
N ALA A 298 18.99 9.60 -7.39
CA ALA A 298 19.88 9.77 -6.25
C ALA A 298 19.15 9.50 -4.93
N LEU A 299 19.67 8.57 -4.14
CA LEU A 299 19.12 8.15 -2.87
C LEU A 299 20.06 8.47 -1.70
N ALA A 300 19.49 8.86 -0.56
CA ALA A 300 20.15 8.91 0.73
C ALA A 300 19.32 8.11 1.74
N LYS A 301 19.89 7.04 2.32
CA LYS A 301 19.21 6.17 3.29
C LYS A 301 17.84 5.67 2.81
N LYS A 302 17.74 5.25 1.55
CA LYS A 302 16.50 4.83 0.88
C LYS A 302 15.44 5.94 0.70
N GLN A 303 15.82 7.19 0.71
CA GLN A 303 14.96 8.34 0.43
C GLN A 303 15.52 9.10 -0.76
N LEU A 304 14.65 9.66 -1.60
CA LEU A 304 15.02 10.46 -2.76
C LEU A 304 15.65 11.79 -2.33
N GLN A 305 16.82 12.08 -2.84
CA GLN A 305 17.44 13.40 -2.69
C GLN A 305 16.75 14.39 -3.62
N VAL A 306 16.42 15.57 -3.12
CA VAL A 306 15.75 16.63 -3.87
C VAL A 306 16.40 17.98 -3.65
N ALA A 307 16.31 18.85 -4.65
CA ALA A 307 16.60 20.26 -4.52
C ALA A 307 15.45 20.94 -3.75
N THR A 308 15.74 21.68 -2.69
CA THR A 308 14.71 22.18 -1.75
C THR A 308 13.90 23.37 -2.28
N ASP A 309 14.33 23.98 -3.38
CA ASP A 309 13.66 25.09 -4.06
C ASP A 309 12.60 24.61 -5.07
N THR A 310 12.77 23.41 -5.63
CA THR A 310 11.91 22.85 -6.68
C THR A 310 11.36 21.48 -6.37
N PHE A 311 11.91 20.79 -5.37
CA PHE A 311 11.68 19.39 -5.09
C PHE A 311 11.93 18.45 -6.28
N GLN A 312 12.76 18.90 -7.24
CA GLN A 312 13.24 18.08 -8.33
C GLN A 312 14.27 17.08 -7.82
N THR A 313 14.19 15.86 -8.32
CA THR A 313 15.16 14.78 -8.04
C THR A 313 16.44 14.98 -8.86
N SER A 314 17.31 13.99 -8.89
CA SER A 314 18.50 13.98 -9.76
C SER A 314 18.17 13.89 -11.27
N ALA A 315 16.91 13.65 -11.62
CA ALA A 315 16.44 13.54 -13.01
C ALA A 315 15.49 14.68 -13.37
N VAL A 316 15.70 15.27 -14.53
CA VAL A 316 14.88 16.40 -15.05
C VAL A 316 13.46 15.92 -15.30
N GLY A 317 12.47 16.70 -14.84
CA GLY A 317 11.06 16.37 -14.99
C GLY A 317 10.54 15.34 -13.99
N ILE A 318 11.38 14.85 -13.05
CA ILE A 318 10.94 14.01 -11.94
C ILE A 318 11.10 14.79 -10.63
N TYR A 319 9.99 14.90 -9.91
CA TYR A 319 9.88 15.60 -8.63
C TYR A 319 9.49 14.61 -7.53
N ALA A 320 9.72 14.96 -6.27
CA ALA A 320 9.29 14.11 -5.16
C ALA A 320 8.89 14.94 -3.94
N ALA A 321 7.93 14.43 -3.15
CA ALA A 321 7.42 15.07 -1.96
C ALA A 321 6.94 14.03 -0.92
N GLY A 322 6.84 14.44 0.34
CA GLY A 322 6.38 13.60 1.45
C GLY A 322 7.51 12.79 2.09
N ASP A 323 7.18 11.68 2.72
CA ASP A 323 8.13 10.89 3.51
C ASP A 323 9.23 10.22 2.70
N ILE A 324 9.05 10.14 1.37
CA ILE A 324 10.02 9.57 0.44
C ILE A 324 11.25 10.46 0.25
N VAL A 325 11.17 11.76 0.53
CA VAL A 325 12.26 12.71 0.26
C VAL A 325 13.23 12.88 1.43
N SER A 326 14.47 13.18 1.11
CA SER A 326 15.55 13.51 2.05
C SER A 326 16.23 14.82 1.68
N TYR A 327 16.25 15.75 2.64
CA TYR A 327 16.98 17.02 2.57
C TYR A 327 17.28 17.53 3.98
N PRO A 328 18.25 18.46 4.20
CA PRO A 328 18.52 19.02 5.50
C PRO A 328 17.29 19.66 6.14
N GLY A 329 16.96 19.27 7.36
CA GLY A 329 15.80 19.78 8.09
C GLY A 329 14.47 19.08 7.80
N LYS A 330 14.42 18.03 6.97
CA LYS A 330 13.20 17.26 6.70
C LYS A 330 12.52 16.80 7.96
N ARG A 331 11.20 17.00 8.04
CA ARG A 331 10.30 16.41 9.03
C ARG A 331 9.24 15.57 8.32
N LYS A 332 8.99 14.36 8.84
CA LYS A 332 7.98 13.44 8.30
C LYS A 332 6.61 13.78 8.92
N LEU A 333 6.02 14.85 8.44
CA LEU A 333 4.69 15.34 8.80
C LEU A 333 3.87 15.51 7.52
N ILE A 334 2.57 15.27 7.59
CA ILE A 334 1.64 15.49 6.47
C ILE A 334 1.73 16.96 6.01
N LEU A 335 1.75 17.89 6.97
CA LEU A 335 1.91 19.32 6.71
C LEU A 335 3.15 19.65 5.87
N SER A 336 4.31 19.08 6.23
CA SER A 336 5.54 19.28 5.47
C SER A 336 5.39 18.75 4.04
N GLY A 337 4.74 17.59 3.91
CA GLY A 337 4.45 16.98 2.61
C GLY A 337 3.55 17.84 1.73
N PHE A 338 2.59 18.55 2.28
CA PHE A 338 1.73 19.47 1.52
C PHE A 338 2.52 20.66 0.95
N TYR A 339 3.42 21.26 1.74
CA TYR A 339 4.32 22.30 1.24
C TYR A 339 5.22 21.76 0.12
N GLU A 340 5.85 20.62 0.33
CA GLU A 340 6.72 19.97 -0.63
C GLU A 340 5.98 19.63 -1.93
N ALA A 341 4.73 19.13 -1.84
CA ALA A 341 3.87 18.85 -2.99
C ALA A 341 3.53 20.14 -3.77
N THR A 342 3.28 21.25 -3.06
CA THR A 342 3.05 22.55 -3.71
C THR A 342 4.27 22.97 -4.53
N MET A 343 5.45 22.94 -3.94
CA MET A 343 6.69 23.35 -4.61
C MET A 343 7.01 22.43 -5.80
N ALA A 344 6.87 21.11 -5.61
CA ALA A 344 7.06 20.12 -6.66
C ALA A 344 6.09 20.34 -7.83
N ALA A 345 4.81 20.57 -7.54
CA ALA A 345 3.79 20.83 -8.56
C ALA A 345 4.06 22.13 -9.33
N MET A 346 4.42 23.22 -8.64
CA MET A 346 4.76 24.49 -9.29
C MET A 346 5.95 24.34 -10.24
N ALA A 347 7.03 23.68 -9.78
CA ALA A 347 8.20 23.43 -10.61
C ALA A 347 7.89 22.50 -11.80
N ALA A 348 7.05 21.47 -11.59
CA ALA A 348 6.57 20.60 -12.67
C ALA A 348 5.77 21.37 -13.72
N ILE A 349 4.92 22.31 -13.32
CA ILE A 349 4.13 23.14 -14.22
C ILE A 349 5.03 24.08 -15.03
N GLU A 350 6.02 24.73 -14.39
CA GLU A 350 7.01 25.56 -15.08
C GLU A 350 7.79 24.75 -16.11
N TYR A 351 8.22 23.55 -15.76
CA TYR A 351 8.86 22.63 -16.68
C TYR A 351 7.97 22.27 -17.88
N LEU A 352 6.69 21.95 -17.62
CA LEU A 352 5.73 21.59 -18.69
C LEU A 352 5.43 22.74 -19.65
N ARG A 353 5.43 23.99 -19.15
CA ARG A 353 5.11 25.19 -19.93
C ARG A 353 6.35 25.84 -20.58
N GLY A 354 7.55 25.59 -20.04
CA GLY A 354 8.78 26.24 -20.45
C GLY A 354 8.88 27.71 -19.99
N GLU A 355 8.04 28.12 -19.04
CA GLU A 355 8.00 29.50 -18.52
C GLU A 355 7.70 29.54 -17.03
N LYS A 356 8.09 30.61 -16.36
CA LYS A 356 7.79 30.80 -14.94
C LYS A 356 6.30 31.00 -14.69
N LEU A 357 5.80 30.34 -13.65
CA LEU A 357 4.42 30.43 -13.25
C LEU A 357 4.15 31.78 -12.54
N LEU A 358 3.18 32.54 -13.05
CA LEU A 358 2.62 33.67 -12.31
C LEU A 358 1.68 33.11 -11.22
N LEU A 359 1.98 33.49 -9.98
CA LEU A 359 1.17 33.06 -8.84
C LEU A 359 -0.23 33.69 -8.90
N GLU A 360 -1.24 32.85 -8.93
CA GLU A 360 -2.64 33.25 -8.79
C GLU A 360 -3.19 32.75 -7.45
N TYR A 361 -4.09 33.52 -6.87
CA TYR A 361 -4.69 33.18 -5.59
C TYR A 361 -6.13 32.64 -5.78
N THR A 362 -6.44 31.54 -5.13
CA THR A 362 -7.77 30.92 -5.19
C THR A 362 -8.89 31.83 -4.66
N THR A 363 -8.54 32.85 -3.86
CA THR A 363 -9.47 33.84 -3.34
C THR A 363 -9.92 34.89 -4.35
N THR A 364 -9.20 35.07 -5.46
CA THR A 364 -9.43 36.20 -6.39
C THR A 364 -9.39 35.81 -7.86
N SER A 365 -8.83 34.67 -8.22
CA SER A 365 -8.70 34.28 -9.63
C SER A 365 -9.98 33.63 -10.14
N LYS A 366 -10.66 34.31 -11.09
CA LYS A 366 -11.81 33.75 -11.79
C LYS A 366 -11.48 32.43 -12.50
N ARG A 367 -10.29 32.36 -13.14
CA ARG A 367 -9.81 31.15 -13.80
C ARG A 367 -9.70 29.96 -12.86
N LEU A 368 -9.19 30.18 -11.64
CA LEU A 368 -9.09 29.11 -10.64
C LEU A 368 -10.48 28.70 -10.11
N HIS A 369 -11.41 29.64 -9.95
CA HIS A 369 -12.79 29.34 -9.57
C HIS A 369 -13.51 28.50 -10.64
N GLU A 370 -13.35 28.85 -11.93
CA GLU A 370 -13.90 28.06 -13.04
C GLU A 370 -13.39 26.61 -13.00
N ARG A 371 -12.08 26.42 -12.75
CA ARG A 371 -11.48 25.07 -12.63
C ARG A 371 -11.96 24.29 -11.42
N LEU A 372 -12.22 24.99 -10.33
CA LEU A 372 -12.79 24.39 -9.11
C LEU A 372 -14.30 24.11 -9.24
N GLY A 373 -14.94 24.59 -10.30
CA GLY A 373 -16.39 24.47 -10.46
C GLY A 373 -17.20 25.30 -9.45
N VAL A 374 -16.61 26.39 -8.91
CA VAL A 374 -17.26 27.28 -7.93
C VAL A 374 -17.60 28.61 -8.54
N SER A 375 -18.69 29.23 -8.07
CA SER A 375 -19.07 30.59 -8.48
C SER A 375 -18.05 31.59 -7.95
N HIS A 376 -17.73 32.60 -8.74
CA HIS A 376 -16.96 33.74 -8.24
C HIS A 376 -17.85 34.52 -7.26
N PRO A 377 -17.43 34.77 -6.02
CA PRO A 377 -18.14 35.71 -5.16
C PRO A 377 -18.03 37.11 -5.81
N ASP A 378 -19.17 37.79 -5.91
CA ASP A 378 -19.26 39.19 -6.42
C ASP A 378 -18.50 40.16 -5.51
#